data_4873f8e6a26d6c51785ed5a86979d434
#
_entry.id   4873f8e6a26d6c51785ed5a86979d434
#
_cell.length_a   1.000
_cell.length_b   1.000
_cell.length_c   1.000
_cell.angle_alpha   90.00
_cell.angle_beta   90.00
_cell.angle_gamma   90.00
#
_symmetry.space_group_name_H-M   'P 1'
#
loop_
_entity.id
_entity.type
_entity.pdbx_description
1 polymer ?
#
loop_
_entity_poly.entity_id
_entity_poly.type
_entity_poly.pdbx_seq_one_letter_code
_entity_poly.pdbx_strand_id
1 'polypeptide(L)'
;MSRGLGDVYKRQDQIKFVDHCKDMALAYNISDIVVSASIEPESFGRVAVEAQSMEKVIIASNIGGSNETIINEKTGFLFESGDPSALSKKIIQAMTMDESSLELMGKEGRKNIIKKFNVEKMCFSTYSEYKRLLN
;
A
#
# COMPACT_ATOMS: atom_id res chain seq x y z
N MET A 1 -16.12 -18.46 -23.81
CA MET A 1 -16.86 -18.69 -22.55
C MET A 1 -16.66 -17.48 -21.65
N SER A 2 -17.67 -16.64 -21.56
CA SER A 2 -17.62 -15.40 -20.74
C SER A 2 -17.89 -15.74 -19.29
N ARG A 3 -16.85 -16.01 -18.52
CA ARG A 3 -16.90 -16.25 -17.07
C ARG A 3 -16.79 -14.95 -16.23
N GLY A 4 -17.13 -13.82 -16.74
CA GLY A 4 -16.79 -12.59 -16.05
C GLY A 4 -17.96 -11.74 -15.54
N LEU A 5 -18.97 -11.56 -16.34
CA LEU A 5 -20.03 -10.58 -16.04
C LEU A 5 -21.07 -11.08 -15.02
N GLY A 6 -21.44 -12.35 -15.05
CA GLY A 6 -22.47 -12.89 -14.16
C GLY A 6 -22.05 -12.95 -12.68
N ASP A 7 -20.77 -13.16 -12.39
CA ASP A 7 -20.27 -13.22 -11.01
C ASP A 7 -20.00 -11.80 -10.44
N VAL A 8 -19.71 -10.82 -11.27
CA VAL A 8 -19.59 -9.41 -10.86
C VAL A 8 -20.94 -8.87 -10.40
N TYR A 9 -22.01 -9.17 -11.13
CA TYR A 9 -23.37 -8.74 -10.76
C TYR A 9 -23.88 -9.37 -9.45
N LYS A 10 -23.45 -10.57 -9.11
CA LYS A 10 -23.87 -11.26 -7.86
C LYS A 10 -23.19 -10.74 -6.59
N ARG A 11 -22.17 -9.88 -6.69
CA ARG A 11 -21.40 -9.35 -5.57
C ARG A 11 -21.45 -7.84 -5.42
N GLN A 12 -22.34 -7.16 -6.15
CA GLN A 12 -22.44 -5.69 -6.16
C GLN A 12 -22.80 -5.13 -4.77
N ASP A 13 -23.55 -5.85 -3.98
CA ASP A 13 -23.89 -5.52 -2.60
C ASP A 13 -22.69 -5.59 -1.64
N GLN A 14 -21.61 -6.27 -2.01
CA GLN A 14 -20.35 -6.37 -1.25
C GLN A 14 -19.30 -5.33 -1.68
N ILE A 15 -19.55 -4.61 -2.78
CA ILE A 15 -18.63 -3.61 -3.32
C ILE A 15 -19.30 -2.24 -3.25
N LYS A 16 -18.64 -1.30 -2.60
CA LYS A 16 -19.08 0.09 -2.55
C LYS A 16 -18.07 0.98 -3.26
N PHE A 17 -18.52 1.70 -4.27
CA PHE A 17 -17.76 2.77 -4.89
C PHE A 17 -17.97 4.04 -4.08
N VAL A 18 -16.89 4.66 -3.67
CA VAL A 18 -16.89 5.93 -2.94
C VAL A 18 -16.16 6.94 -3.81
N ASP A 19 -16.79 8.08 -4.04
CA ASP A 19 -16.17 9.21 -4.72
C ASP A 19 -15.00 9.78 -3.89
N HIS A 20 -14.50 10.93 -4.27
CA HIS A 20 -13.38 11.59 -3.60
C HIS A 20 -13.57 11.66 -2.07
N CYS A 21 -12.71 10.97 -1.35
CA CYS A 21 -12.65 11.01 0.11
C CYS A 21 -11.74 12.14 0.57
N LYS A 22 -12.29 13.11 1.30
CA LYS A 22 -11.51 14.23 1.85
C LYS A 22 -10.70 13.84 3.08
N ASP A 23 -11.16 12.87 3.85
CA ASP A 23 -10.50 12.37 5.06
C ASP A 23 -9.95 10.97 4.80
N MET A 24 -8.77 10.90 4.20
CA MET A 24 -8.09 9.64 3.94
C MET A 24 -7.63 8.95 5.22
N ALA A 25 -7.33 9.70 6.28
CA ALA A 25 -6.96 9.11 7.56
C ALA A 25 -8.12 8.28 8.15
N LEU A 26 -9.34 8.79 8.06
CA LEU A 26 -10.53 8.02 8.44
C LEU A 26 -10.69 6.76 7.58
N ALA A 27 -10.53 6.88 6.26
CA ALA A 27 -10.64 5.74 5.35
C ALA A 27 -9.63 4.64 5.69
N TYR A 28 -8.38 4.99 5.95
CA TYR A 28 -7.38 4.03 6.41
C TYR A 28 -7.73 3.45 7.78
N ASN A 29 -8.21 4.29 8.71
CA ASN A 29 -8.50 3.84 10.07
C ASN A 29 -9.57 2.75 10.14
N ILE A 30 -10.62 2.84 9.32
CA ILE A 30 -11.69 1.86 9.25
C ILE A 30 -11.36 0.63 8.38
N SER A 31 -10.23 0.64 7.67
CA SER A 31 -9.81 -0.47 6.82
C SER A 31 -9.05 -1.50 7.63
N ASP A 32 -9.25 -2.78 7.33
CA ASP A 32 -8.42 -3.88 7.84
C ASP A 32 -7.17 -4.08 6.97
N ILE A 33 -7.36 -4.04 5.65
CA ILE A 33 -6.31 -4.19 4.64
C ILE A 33 -6.50 -3.11 3.58
N VAL A 34 -5.41 -2.51 3.14
CA VAL A 34 -5.38 -1.53 2.05
C VAL A 34 -4.79 -2.18 0.81
N VAL A 35 -5.35 -1.89 -0.36
CA VAL A 35 -4.85 -2.43 -1.64
C VAL A 35 -4.55 -1.29 -2.60
N SER A 36 -3.37 -1.31 -3.21
CA SER A 36 -2.96 -0.42 -4.30
C SER A 36 -2.54 -1.24 -5.52
N ALA A 37 -3.46 -1.41 -6.46
CA ALA A 37 -3.30 -2.28 -7.63
C ALA A 37 -2.95 -1.48 -8.90
N SER A 38 -2.01 -0.54 -8.78
CA SER A 38 -1.55 0.28 -9.92
C SER A 38 -0.89 -0.60 -10.98
N ILE A 39 -1.21 -0.34 -12.25
CA ILE A 39 -0.57 -0.98 -13.41
C ILE A 39 0.52 -0.11 -14.02
N GLU A 40 0.56 1.17 -13.65
CA GLU A 40 1.58 2.13 -14.05
C GLU A 40 2.45 2.50 -12.84
N PRO A 41 3.76 2.70 -13.03
CA PRO A 41 4.66 3.05 -11.94
C PRO A 41 4.31 4.42 -11.34
N GLU A 42 4.08 4.46 -10.04
CA GLU A 42 3.98 5.69 -9.28
C GLU A 42 5.36 6.11 -8.79
N SER A 43 5.65 7.43 -8.82
CA SER A 43 6.97 7.94 -8.41
C SER A 43 7.30 7.65 -6.94
N PHE A 44 6.31 7.70 -6.04
CA PHE A 44 6.53 7.53 -4.61
C PHE A 44 5.60 6.49 -3.94
N GLY A 45 4.39 6.29 -4.47
CA GLY A 45 3.40 5.36 -3.88
C GLY A 45 2.81 5.90 -2.58
N ARG A 46 2.18 7.07 -2.64
CA ARG A 46 1.59 7.74 -1.46
C ARG A 46 0.63 6.84 -0.68
N VAL A 47 -0.21 6.07 -1.35
CA VAL A 47 -1.17 5.16 -0.71
C VAL A 47 -0.43 4.16 0.19
N ALA A 48 0.71 3.61 -0.27
CA ALA A 48 1.50 2.67 0.51
C ALA A 48 2.12 3.31 1.77
N VAL A 49 2.61 4.54 1.64
CA VAL A 49 3.19 5.28 2.77
C VAL A 49 2.11 5.68 3.77
N GLU A 50 0.98 6.18 3.30
CA GLU A 50 -0.13 6.62 4.14
C GLU A 50 -0.75 5.44 4.91
N ALA A 51 -0.99 4.29 4.24
CA ALA A 51 -1.48 3.08 4.89
C ALA A 51 -0.53 2.57 5.98
N GLN A 52 0.77 2.46 5.68
CA GLN A 52 1.77 2.06 6.66
C GLN A 52 1.89 3.06 7.81
N SER A 53 1.76 4.37 7.55
CA SER A 53 1.74 5.41 8.59
C SER A 53 0.58 5.25 9.57
N MET A 54 -0.52 4.68 9.12
CA MET A 54 -1.72 4.36 9.92
C MET A 54 -1.70 2.93 10.49
N GLU A 55 -0.56 2.25 10.45
CA GLU A 55 -0.37 0.86 10.91
C GLU A 55 -1.28 -0.14 10.19
N LYS A 56 -1.65 0.14 8.93
CA LYS A 56 -2.46 -0.76 8.13
C LYS A 56 -1.59 -1.64 7.24
N VAL A 57 -2.01 -2.90 7.11
CA VAL A 57 -1.38 -3.81 6.15
C VAL A 57 -1.71 -3.34 4.73
N ILE A 58 -0.68 -3.15 3.94
CA ILE A 58 -0.78 -2.76 2.53
C ILE A 58 -0.43 -3.93 1.61
N ILE A 59 -1.23 -4.12 0.58
CA ILE A 59 -0.93 -5.02 -0.54
C ILE A 59 -0.79 -4.15 -1.78
N ALA A 60 0.38 -4.08 -2.39
CA ALA A 60 0.63 -3.20 -3.52
C ALA A 60 1.29 -3.93 -4.70
N SER A 61 1.08 -3.39 -5.89
CA SER A 61 1.80 -3.82 -7.09
C SER A 61 3.31 -3.60 -6.93
N ASN A 62 4.10 -4.57 -7.35
CA ASN A 62 5.56 -4.57 -7.28
C ASN A 62 6.18 -3.68 -8.37
N ILE A 63 5.80 -2.40 -8.40
CA ILE A 63 6.28 -1.40 -9.36
C ILE A 63 6.49 -0.03 -8.70
N GLY A 64 7.36 0.78 -9.29
CA GLY A 64 7.58 2.17 -8.87
C GLY A 64 7.93 2.31 -7.38
N GLY A 65 7.42 3.35 -6.75
CA GLY A 65 7.70 3.69 -5.35
C GLY A 65 7.27 2.64 -4.32
N SER A 66 6.37 1.71 -4.67
CA SER A 66 5.97 0.63 -3.77
C SER A 66 7.15 -0.26 -3.38
N ASN A 67 8.10 -0.49 -4.31
CA ASN A 67 9.31 -1.30 -4.08
C ASN A 67 10.26 -0.67 -3.06
N GLU A 68 10.21 0.65 -2.91
CA GLU A 68 11.08 1.38 -1.98
C GLU A 68 10.44 1.54 -0.61
N THR A 69 9.12 1.62 -0.58
CA THR A 69 8.33 1.92 0.61
C THR A 69 7.88 0.69 1.37
N ILE A 70 7.72 -0.46 0.69
CA ILE A 70 7.26 -1.73 1.28
C ILE A 70 8.42 -2.73 1.33
N ILE A 71 8.63 -3.32 2.49
CA ILE A 71 9.48 -4.50 2.66
C ILE A 71 8.55 -5.72 2.60
N ASN A 72 8.60 -6.43 1.47
CA ASN A 72 7.68 -7.55 1.21
C ASN A 72 7.67 -8.56 2.35
N GLU A 73 6.48 -8.99 2.75
CA GLU A 73 6.17 -9.94 3.84
C GLU A 73 6.57 -9.46 5.25
N LYS A 74 7.12 -8.26 5.37
CA LYS A 74 7.49 -7.67 6.66
C LYS A 74 6.66 -6.43 7.02
N THR A 75 6.47 -5.52 6.07
CA THR A 75 5.72 -4.27 6.29
C THR A 75 4.48 -4.17 5.41
N GLY A 76 4.20 -5.19 4.63
CA GLY A 76 3.10 -5.34 3.69
C GLY A 76 3.43 -6.41 2.66
N PHE A 77 2.61 -6.51 1.64
CA PHE A 77 2.78 -7.48 0.57
C PHE A 77 2.96 -6.80 -0.78
N LEU A 78 3.87 -7.35 -1.58
CA LEU A 78 4.03 -6.99 -2.98
C LEU A 78 3.53 -8.14 -3.87
N PHE A 79 2.88 -7.80 -4.98
CA PHE A 79 2.42 -8.76 -5.99
C PHE A 79 2.78 -8.29 -7.39
N GLU A 80 2.83 -9.20 -8.35
CA GLU A 80 3.14 -8.89 -9.75
C GLU A 80 2.07 -7.98 -10.36
N SER A 81 2.51 -6.83 -10.89
CA SER A 81 1.62 -5.82 -11.47
C SER A 81 0.84 -6.38 -12.66
N GLY A 82 -0.45 -6.10 -12.72
CA GLY A 82 -1.33 -6.59 -13.78
C GLY A 82 -1.75 -8.06 -13.64
N ASP A 83 -1.36 -8.75 -12.55
CA ASP A 83 -1.78 -10.13 -12.28
C ASP A 83 -2.88 -10.20 -11.18
N PRO A 84 -4.17 -10.30 -11.56
CA PRO A 84 -5.27 -10.44 -10.60
C PRO A 84 -5.19 -11.72 -9.74
N SER A 85 -4.56 -12.78 -10.27
CA SER A 85 -4.39 -14.04 -9.53
C SER A 85 -3.36 -13.87 -8.41
N ALA A 86 -2.25 -13.18 -8.70
CA ALA A 86 -1.24 -12.85 -7.69
C ALA A 86 -1.83 -11.93 -6.61
N LEU A 87 -2.61 -10.91 -6.98
CA LEU A 87 -3.32 -10.06 -6.03
C LEU A 87 -4.27 -10.87 -5.14
N SER A 88 -5.12 -11.73 -5.74
CA SER A 88 -6.06 -12.58 -5.00
C SER A 88 -5.36 -13.45 -3.96
N LYS A 89 -4.22 -14.07 -4.33
CA LYS A 89 -3.42 -14.88 -3.40
C LYS A 89 -2.93 -14.06 -2.21
N LYS A 90 -2.44 -12.82 -2.44
CA LYS A 90 -1.97 -11.95 -1.36
C LYS A 90 -3.09 -11.45 -0.45
N ILE A 91 -4.29 -11.17 -1.00
CA ILE A 91 -5.47 -10.84 -0.22
C ILE A 91 -5.86 -12.03 0.68
N ILE A 92 -5.95 -13.24 0.13
CA ILE A 92 -6.26 -14.44 0.90
C ILE A 92 -5.20 -14.68 1.98
N GLN A 93 -3.92 -14.53 1.64
CA GLN A 93 -2.82 -14.65 2.60
C GLN A 93 -3.01 -13.69 3.78
N ALA A 94 -3.27 -12.41 3.52
CA ALA A 94 -3.50 -11.42 4.57
C ALA A 94 -4.76 -11.73 5.40
N MET A 95 -5.86 -12.11 4.76
CA MET A 95 -7.13 -12.45 5.44
C MET A 95 -7.05 -13.71 6.31
N THR A 96 -6.09 -14.59 6.06
CA THR A 96 -5.88 -15.84 6.84
C THR A 96 -4.84 -15.67 7.94
N MET A 97 -4.17 -14.53 8.04
CA MET A 97 -3.28 -14.21 9.15
C MET A 97 -4.07 -13.98 10.44
N ASP A 98 -3.46 -14.32 11.56
CA ASP A 98 -4.01 -13.96 12.86
C ASP A 98 -3.87 -12.45 13.12
N GLU A 99 -4.73 -11.92 13.98
CA GLU A 99 -4.79 -10.49 14.29
C GLU A 99 -3.45 -9.94 14.81
N SER A 100 -2.76 -10.71 15.62
CA SER A 100 -1.46 -10.30 16.20
C SER A 100 -0.37 -10.14 15.14
N SER A 101 -0.38 -11.01 14.13
CA SER A 101 0.55 -10.95 12.99
C SER A 101 0.25 -9.75 12.08
N LEU A 102 -1.03 -9.45 11.85
CA LEU A 102 -1.45 -8.26 11.09
C LEU A 102 -1.04 -6.96 11.82
N GLU A 103 -1.30 -6.89 13.12
CA GLU A 103 -0.88 -5.74 13.94
C GLU A 103 0.64 -5.55 13.92
N LEU A 104 1.40 -6.63 14.05
CA LEU A 104 2.86 -6.57 14.02
C LEU A 104 3.36 -6.04 12.68
N MET A 105 2.80 -6.53 11.57
CA MET A 105 3.14 -6.07 10.22
C MET A 105 2.82 -4.58 10.06
N GLY A 106 1.66 -4.12 10.51
CA GLY A 106 1.28 -2.71 10.49
C GLY A 106 2.25 -1.83 11.30
N LYS A 107 2.59 -2.24 12.52
CA LYS A 107 3.55 -1.54 13.39
C LYS A 107 4.95 -1.47 12.77
N GLU A 108 5.42 -2.55 12.16
CA GLU A 108 6.70 -2.57 11.43
C GLU A 108 6.66 -1.66 10.19
N GLY A 109 5.52 -1.62 9.50
CA GLY A 109 5.28 -0.67 8.40
C GLY A 109 5.45 0.77 8.86
N ARG A 110 4.75 1.17 9.92
CA ARG A 110 4.86 2.52 10.48
C ARG A 110 6.29 2.86 10.91
N LYS A 111 6.98 1.96 11.60
CA LYS A 111 8.39 2.17 11.98
C LYS A 111 9.29 2.41 10.77
N ASN A 112 9.10 1.64 9.70
CA ASN A 112 9.86 1.79 8.47
C ASN A 112 9.63 3.17 7.83
N ILE A 113 8.37 3.60 7.75
CA ILE A 113 8.01 4.90 7.18
C ILE A 113 8.58 6.06 8.00
N ILE A 114 8.36 6.06 9.31
CA ILE A 114 8.89 7.12 10.20
C ILE A 114 10.42 7.19 10.11
N LYS A 115 11.09 6.06 10.02
CA LYS A 115 12.55 6.01 9.94
C LYS A 115 13.10 6.52 8.62
N LYS A 116 12.42 6.23 7.50
CA LYS A 116 12.99 6.44 6.15
C LYS A 116 12.40 7.64 5.40
N PHE A 117 11.11 7.94 5.63
CA PHE A 117 10.33 8.85 4.79
C PHE A 117 9.72 10.01 5.59
N ASN A 118 10.52 10.62 6.47
CA ASN A 118 10.09 11.80 7.21
C ASN A 118 10.56 13.10 6.52
N VAL A 119 9.91 14.21 6.88
CA VAL A 119 10.18 15.54 6.31
C VAL A 119 11.62 15.99 6.54
N GLU A 120 12.18 15.71 7.74
CA GLU A 120 13.55 16.09 8.08
C GLU A 120 14.57 15.45 7.14
N LYS A 121 14.41 14.14 6.88
CA LYS A 121 15.28 13.41 5.94
C LYS A 121 15.12 13.93 4.51
N MET A 122 13.89 14.17 4.09
CA MET A 122 13.63 14.73 2.77
C MET A 122 14.34 16.07 2.60
N CYS A 123 14.16 17.00 3.54
CA CYS A 123 14.81 18.30 3.52
C CYS A 123 16.33 18.17 3.54
N PHE A 124 16.88 17.33 4.42
CA PHE A 124 18.31 17.15 4.53
C PHE A 124 18.92 16.56 3.23
N SER A 125 18.29 15.53 2.66
CA SER A 125 18.75 14.90 1.42
C SER A 125 18.71 15.90 0.26
N THR A 126 17.61 16.64 0.12
CA THR A 126 17.46 17.68 -0.91
C THR A 126 18.53 18.77 -0.75
N TYR A 127 18.72 19.28 0.46
CA TYR A 127 19.75 20.29 0.75
C TYR A 127 21.17 19.76 0.42
N SER A 128 21.45 18.51 0.78
CA SER A 128 22.75 17.90 0.52
C SER A 128 23.04 17.77 -0.98
N GLU A 129 22.02 17.42 -1.79
CA GLU A 129 22.16 17.35 -3.25
C GLU A 129 22.41 18.74 -3.86
N TYR A 130 21.65 19.76 -3.44
CA TYR A 130 21.93 21.13 -3.88
C TYR A 130 23.35 21.58 -3.55
N LYS A 131 23.80 21.31 -2.32
CA LYS A 131 25.16 21.67 -1.90
C LYS A 131 26.22 20.95 -2.72
N ARG A 132 26.01 19.68 -3.07
CA ARG A 132 26.90 18.89 -3.92
C ARG A 132 27.01 19.46 -5.35
N LEU A 133 25.91 19.98 -5.89
CA LEU A 133 25.86 20.53 -7.25
C LEU A 133 26.42 21.96 -7.35
N LEU A 134 26.52 22.68 -6.25
CA LEU A 134 27.01 24.07 -6.22
C LEU A 134 28.51 24.17 -5.89
N ASN A 135 29.15 23.05 -5.48
CA ASN A 135 30.60 22.91 -5.27
C ASN A 135 31.24 22.12 -6.42
#